data_e3d9254be64b2a05ef2a6206e7004597
#
_entry.id   e3d9254be64b2a05ef2a6206e7004597
#
_cell.length_a   1.000
_cell.length_b   1.000
_cell.length_c   1.000
_cell.angle_alpha   90.00
_cell.angle_beta   90.00
_cell.angle_gamma   90.00
#
_symmetry.space_group_name_H-M   'P 1'
#
loop_
_entity.id
_entity.type
_entity.pdbx_description
1 polymer ?
#
loop_
_entity_poly.entity_id
_entity_poly.type
_entity_poly.pdbx_seq_one_letter_code
_entity_poly.pdbx_strand_id
1 'polypeptide(L)'
;MTLQAQRADASHLDQVASLFDAYRGFYGQPSNLQQSRDFIAERIARDESAIFLALDAGGEALGFVQLYPTFSSIEAHRTWLLNDLFTTPAARGRGVGTLLMNTARDFAPNTHRCGSTPH
;
A
#
# COMPACT_ATOMS: atom_id res chain seq x y z
N MET A 1 -0.15 -21.98 -2.93
CA MET A 1 -1.17 -20.99 -2.57
C MET A 1 -1.24 -19.90 -3.63
N THR A 2 -2.44 -19.54 -4.02
CA THR A 2 -2.66 -18.51 -5.04
C THR A 2 -2.76 -17.15 -4.36
N LEU A 3 -1.92 -16.22 -4.79
CA LEU A 3 -1.97 -14.83 -4.35
C LEU A 3 -2.45 -13.96 -5.50
N GLN A 4 -3.25 -12.96 -5.20
CA GLN A 4 -3.76 -12.03 -6.19
C GLN A 4 -3.63 -10.60 -5.69
N ALA A 5 -3.20 -9.69 -6.56
CA ALA A 5 -3.17 -8.27 -6.25
C ALA A 5 -4.48 -7.63 -6.71
N GLN A 6 -5.02 -6.75 -5.87
CA GLN A 6 -6.27 -6.05 -6.14
C GLN A 6 -6.11 -4.59 -5.80
N ARG A 7 -6.43 -3.69 -6.74
CA ARG A 7 -6.47 -2.27 -6.40
C ARG A 7 -7.61 -2.01 -5.43
N ALA A 8 -7.30 -1.36 -4.32
CA ALA A 8 -8.27 -1.07 -3.28
C ALA A 8 -9.13 0.13 -3.68
N ASP A 9 -10.43 0.01 -3.42
CA ASP A 9 -11.39 1.12 -3.53
C ASP A 9 -12.18 1.21 -2.22
N ALA A 10 -13.24 2.00 -2.21
CA ALA A 10 -14.05 2.20 -1.00
C ALA A 10 -14.62 0.89 -0.44
N SER A 11 -14.85 -0.11 -1.27
CA SER A 11 -15.36 -1.41 -0.82
C SER A 11 -14.34 -2.21 -0.01
N HIS A 12 -13.06 -1.85 -0.09
CA HIS A 12 -11.97 -2.50 0.63
C HIS A 12 -11.52 -1.72 1.87
N LEU A 13 -12.23 -0.65 2.21
CA LEU A 13 -11.79 0.28 3.26
C LEU A 13 -11.46 -0.41 4.58
N ASP A 14 -12.33 -1.31 5.04
CA ASP A 14 -12.12 -1.94 6.34
C ASP A 14 -10.88 -2.84 6.33
N GLN A 15 -10.64 -3.55 5.24
CA GLN A 15 -9.45 -4.40 5.09
C GLN A 15 -8.16 -3.56 5.08
N VAL A 16 -8.15 -2.48 4.30
CA VAL A 16 -6.99 -1.59 4.22
C VAL A 16 -6.74 -0.92 5.56
N ALA A 17 -7.79 -0.42 6.21
CA ALA A 17 -7.66 0.27 7.49
C ALA A 17 -7.07 -0.63 8.57
N SER A 18 -7.50 -1.89 8.61
CA SER A 18 -6.98 -2.86 9.57
C SER A 18 -5.49 -3.13 9.35
N LEU A 19 -5.09 -3.33 8.10
CA LEU A 19 -3.68 -3.52 7.75
C LEU A 19 -2.86 -2.26 8.02
N PHE A 20 -3.40 -1.11 7.71
CA PHE A 20 -2.72 0.17 7.93
C PHE A 20 -2.51 0.44 9.42
N ASP A 21 -3.50 0.12 10.25
CA ASP A 21 -3.36 0.26 11.70
C ASP A 21 -2.27 -0.68 12.23
N ALA A 22 -2.23 -1.92 11.76
CA ALA A 22 -1.19 -2.88 12.14
C ALA A 22 0.20 -2.40 11.68
N TYR A 23 0.30 -1.84 10.49
CA TYR A 23 1.52 -1.26 9.95
C TYR A 23 2.03 -0.11 10.84
N ARG A 24 1.15 0.79 11.24
CA ARG A 24 1.52 1.89 12.16
C ARG A 24 1.98 1.34 13.50
N GLY A 25 1.32 0.31 14.01
CA GLY A 25 1.73 -0.35 15.24
C GLY A 25 3.12 -0.96 15.15
N PHE A 26 3.47 -1.53 14.01
CA PHE A 26 4.81 -2.06 13.77
C PHE A 26 5.88 -0.98 13.91
N TYR A 27 5.55 0.27 13.57
CA TYR A 27 6.45 1.42 13.72
C TYR A 27 6.26 2.18 15.03
N GLY A 28 5.64 1.55 16.02
CA GLY A 28 5.54 2.09 17.37
C GLY A 28 4.38 3.02 17.64
N GLN A 29 3.46 3.16 16.71
CA GLN A 29 2.27 3.99 16.94
C GLN A 29 1.22 3.23 17.75
N PRO A 30 0.53 3.88 18.69
CA PRO A 30 -0.59 3.21 19.38
C PRO A 30 -1.68 2.84 18.38
N SER A 31 -2.29 1.68 18.59
CA SER A 31 -3.42 1.26 17.75
C SER A 31 -4.57 2.26 17.88
N ASN A 32 -5.09 2.71 16.75
CA ASN A 32 -6.25 3.57 16.67
C ASN A 32 -6.94 3.30 15.34
N LEU A 33 -7.79 2.28 15.34
CA LEU A 33 -8.43 1.82 14.11
C LEU A 33 -9.29 2.91 13.47
N GLN A 34 -9.98 3.72 14.30
CA GLN A 34 -10.81 4.80 13.76
C GLN A 34 -9.95 5.85 13.03
N GLN A 35 -8.83 6.25 13.62
CA GLN A 35 -7.91 7.19 12.98
C GLN A 35 -7.35 6.61 11.68
N SER A 36 -6.96 5.33 11.70
CA SER A 36 -6.45 4.65 10.51
C SER A 36 -7.50 4.58 9.43
N ARG A 37 -8.73 4.26 9.80
CA ARG A 37 -9.86 4.19 8.87
C ARG A 37 -10.17 5.55 8.25
N ASP A 38 -10.21 6.60 9.05
CA ASP A 38 -10.50 7.95 8.57
C ASP A 38 -9.41 8.43 7.60
N PHE A 39 -8.16 8.15 7.92
CA PHE A 39 -7.05 8.53 7.05
C PHE A 39 -7.15 7.85 5.68
N ILE A 40 -7.35 6.55 5.67
CA ILE A 40 -7.44 5.78 4.42
C ILE A 40 -8.71 6.16 3.64
N ALA A 41 -9.84 6.36 4.33
CA ALA A 41 -11.09 6.76 3.68
C ALA A 41 -10.91 8.07 2.91
N GLU A 42 -10.22 9.03 3.49
CA GLU A 42 -9.96 10.32 2.84
C GLU A 42 -9.03 10.16 1.64
N ARG A 43 -7.98 9.33 1.76
CA ARG A 43 -7.06 9.08 0.64
C ARG A 43 -7.81 8.48 -0.55
N ILE A 44 -8.69 7.52 -0.29
CA ILE A 44 -9.49 6.87 -1.34
C ILE A 44 -10.50 7.86 -1.94
N ALA A 45 -11.24 8.56 -1.08
CA ALA A 45 -12.30 9.47 -1.54
C ALA A 45 -11.77 10.62 -2.39
N ARG A 46 -10.57 11.10 -2.08
CA ARG A 46 -9.94 12.21 -2.80
C ARG A 46 -8.98 11.76 -3.90
N ASP A 47 -8.87 10.46 -4.12
CA ASP A 47 -7.93 9.89 -5.09
C ASP A 47 -6.50 10.41 -4.87
N GLU A 48 -6.08 10.42 -3.61
CA GLU A 48 -4.78 10.97 -3.20
C GLU A 48 -3.70 9.91 -3.05
N SER A 49 -4.02 8.65 -3.27
CA SER A 49 -3.05 7.57 -3.27
C SER A 49 -3.54 6.41 -4.12
N ALA A 50 -2.62 5.53 -4.48
CA ALA A 50 -2.94 4.24 -5.08
C ALA A 50 -2.59 3.15 -4.06
N ILE A 51 -3.56 2.31 -3.72
CA ILE A 51 -3.40 1.26 -2.72
C ILE A 51 -3.72 -0.07 -3.38
N PHE A 52 -2.84 -1.05 -3.19
CA PHE A 52 -3.06 -2.41 -3.67
C PHE A 52 -3.02 -3.37 -2.50
N LEU A 53 -3.92 -4.34 -2.50
CA LEU A 53 -3.97 -5.42 -1.52
C LEU A 53 -3.45 -6.70 -2.14
N ALA A 54 -2.78 -7.51 -1.34
CA ALA A 54 -2.48 -8.89 -1.68
C ALA A 54 -3.51 -9.77 -1.00
N LEU A 55 -4.26 -10.54 -1.80
CA LEU A 55 -5.34 -11.39 -1.31
C LEU A 55 -4.97 -12.85 -1.50
N ASP A 56 -5.36 -13.70 -0.56
CA ASP A 56 -5.24 -15.14 -0.74
C ASP A 56 -6.45 -15.70 -1.50
N ALA A 57 -6.48 -17.02 -1.70
CA ALA A 57 -7.55 -17.67 -2.44
C ALA A 57 -8.93 -17.49 -1.79
N GLY A 58 -8.98 -17.28 -0.49
CA GLY A 58 -10.21 -17.02 0.25
C GLY A 58 -10.61 -15.56 0.30
N GLY A 59 -9.83 -14.67 -0.32
CA GLY A 59 -10.11 -13.24 -0.31
C GLY A 59 -9.61 -12.51 0.92
N GLU A 60 -8.81 -13.16 1.77
CA GLU A 60 -8.24 -12.51 2.94
C GLU A 60 -7.06 -11.63 2.52
N ALA A 61 -7.03 -10.41 3.06
CA ALA A 61 -5.95 -9.46 2.77
C ALA A 61 -4.73 -9.78 3.65
N LEU A 62 -3.61 -10.05 3.01
CA LEU A 62 -2.36 -10.45 3.66
C LEU A 62 -1.33 -9.34 3.73
N GLY A 63 -1.53 -8.27 3.00
CA GLY A 63 -0.62 -7.14 2.96
C GLY A 63 -1.13 -6.05 2.06
N PHE A 64 -0.46 -4.92 2.09
CA PHE A 64 -0.80 -3.80 1.21
C PHE A 64 0.45 -3.01 0.82
N VAL A 65 0.32 -2.27 -0.27
CA VAL A 65 1.28 -1.25 -0.69
C VAL A 65 0.52 0.03 -0.97
N GLN A 66 1.07 1.16 -0.56
CA GLN A 66 0.49 2.46 -0.84
C GLN A 66 1.51 3.38 -1.52
N LEU A 67 1.09 3.97 -2.63
CA LEU A 67 1.88 4.93 -3.39
C LEU A 67 1.20 6.29 -3.34
N TYR A 68 2.01 7.35 -3.15
CA TYR A 68 1.50 8.72 -3.21
C TYR A 68 1.95 9.38 -4.51
N PRO A 69 1.05 10.14 -5.17
CA PRO A 69 1.45 10.91 -6.33
C PRO A 69 2.37 12.06 -5.91
N THR A 70 3.40 12.29 -6.70
CA THR A 70 4.32 13.39 -6.49
C THR A 70 4.80 13.90 -7.85
N PHE A 71 5.80 14.77 -7.85
CA PHE A 71 6.34 15.32 -9.08
C PHE A 71 7.85 15.19 -9.10
N SER A 72 8.40 14.89 -10.26
CA SER A 72 9.82 14.97 -10.50
C SER A 72 10.12 16.30 -11.19
N SER A 73 10.81 17.21 -10.51
CA SER A 73 11.18 18.51 -11.10
C SER A 73 12.19 18.34 -12.22
N ILE A 74 13.13 17.42 -12.05
CA ILE A 74 14.16 17.18 -13.04
C ILE A 74 13.56 16.64 -14.33
N GLU A 75 12.67 15.67 -14.23
CA GLU A 75 12.02 15.06 -15.39
C GLU A 75 10.79 15.85 -15.85
N ALA A 76 10.34 16.81 -15.04
CA ALA A 76 9.21 17.69 -15.32
C ALA A 76 7.90 16.94 -15.58
N HIS A 77 7.66 15.90 -14.81
CA HIS A 77 6.38 15.15 -14.92
C HIS A 77 5.95 14.58 -13.56
N ARG A 78 4.73 14.09 -13.52
CA ARG A 78 4.20 13.38 -12.35
C ARG A 78 4.89 12.03 -12.21
N THR A 79 5.15 11.64 -10.97
CA THR A 79 5.66 10.32 -10.63
C THR A 79 4.93 9.79 -9.40
N TRP A 80 5.33 8.64 -8.92
CA TRP A 80 4.74 8.01 -7.74
C TRP A 80 5.83 7.67 -6.74
N LEU A 81 5.51 7.82 -5.46
CA LEU A 81 6.39 7.43 -4.37
C LEU A 81 5.78 6.24 -3.65
N LEU A 82 6.47 5.12 -3.62
CA LEU A 82 6.07 3.98 -2.79
C LEU A 82 6.41 4.32 -1.35
N ASN A 83 5.38 4.58 -0.55
CA ASN A 83 5.56 5.07 0.81
C ASN A 83 5.38 3.98 1.85
N ASP A 84 4.39 3.10 1.68
CA ASP A 84 4.04 2.09 2.67
C ASP A 84 4.01 0.71 2.03
N LEU A 85 4.63 -0.27 2.68
CA LEU A 85 4.61 -1.66 2.26
C LEU A 85 4.57 -2.51 3.53
N PHE A 86 3.55 -3.36 3.66
CA PHE A 86 3.36 -4.17 4.84
C PHE A 86 2.82 -5.55 4.48
N THR A 87 3.37 -6.57 5.13
CA THR A 87 2.88 -7.94 5.08
C THR A 87 2.59 -8.37 6.51
N THR A 88 1.42 -8.98 6.74
CA THR A 88 1.10 -9.49 8.08
C THR A 88 2.15 -10.51 8.52
N PRO A 89 2.47 -10.58 9.81
CA PRO A 89 3.49 -11.52 10.29
C PRO A 89 3.23 -12.97 9.89
N ALA A 90 1.97 -13.40 9.91
CA ALA A 90 1.62 -14.77 9.56
C ALA A 90 1.82 -15.09 8.08
N ALA A 91 1.85 -14.08 7.22
CA ALA A 91 1.99 -14.26 5.78
C ALA A 91 3.40 -14.00 5.25
N ARG A 92 4.34 -13.66 6.13
CA ARG A 92 5.73 -13.41 5.71
C ARG A 92 6.37 -14.68 5.17
N GLY A 93 7.22 -14.52 4.16
CA GLY A 93 7.89 -15.64 3.53
C GLY A 93 7.05 -16.34 2.46
N ARG A 94 5.88 -15.79 2.11
CA ARG A 94 4.95 -16.39 1.15
C ARG A 94 4.89 -15.63 -0.19
N GLY A 95 5.80 -14.68 -0.40
CA GLY A 95 5.86 -13.92 -1.65
C GLY A 95 4.92 -12.71 -1.71
N VAL A 96 4.27 -12.34 -0.61
CA VAL A 96 3.34 -11.21 -0.58
C VAL A 96 4.05 -9.90 -0.92
N GLY A 97 5.18 -9.64 -0.29
CA GLY A 97 5.96 -8.41 -0.55
C GLY A 97 6.42 -8.33 -2.00
N THR A 98 6.87 -9.44 -2.57
CA THR A 98 7.28 -9.49 -3.97
C THR A 98 6.12 -9.18 -4.91
N LEU A 99 4.96 -9.78 -4.64
CA LEU A 99 3.76 -9.49 -5.44
C LEU A 99 3.40 -8.01 -5.40
N LEU A 100 3.40 -7.41 -4.20
CA LEU A 100 3.05 -6.01 -4.04
C LEU A 100 4.06 -5.08 -4.71
N MET A 101 5.35 -5.38 -4.61
CA MET A 101 6.39 -4.59 -5.28
C MET A 101 6.26 -4.66 -6.79
N ASN A 102 6.01 -5.85 -7.34
CA ASN A 102 5.83 -6.02 -8.77
C ASN A 102 4.57 -5.31 -9.25
N THR A 103 3.48 -5.37 -8.48
CA THR A 103 2.24 -4.67 -8.79
C THR A 103 2.46 -3.15 -8.83
N ALA A 104 3.19 -2.62 -7.86
CA ALA A 104 3.51 -1.19 -7.82
C ALA A 104 4.35 -0.77 -9.03
N ARG A 105 5.34 -1.56 -9.43
CA ARG A 105 6.17 -1.28 -10.60
C ARG A 105 5.36 -1.32 -11.89
N ASP A 106 4.46 -2.28 -12.02
CA ASP A 106 3.60 -2.38 -13.21
C ASP A 106 2.66 -1.19 -13.30
N PHE A 107 2.15 -0.73 -12.16
CA PHE A 107 1.29 0.46 -12.10
C PHE A 107 2.07 1.73 -12.43
N ALA A 108 3.29 1.85 -11.93
CA ALA A 108 4.10 3.06 -12.06
C ALA A 108 5.57 2.69 -12.22
N PRO A 109 6.03 2.44 -13.47
CA PRO A 109 7.41 1.95 -13.71
C PRO A 109 8.51 2.86 -13.16
N ASN A 110 8.23 4.16 -13.02
CA ASN A 110 9.20 5.13 -12.49
C ASN A 110 8.99 5.43 -11.01
N THR A 111 8.37 4.50 -10.28
CA THR A 111 8.10 4.68 -8.86
C THR A 111 9.40 4.72 -8.06
N HIS A 112 9.49 5.71 -7.17
CA HIS A 112 10.57 5.80 -6.20
C HIS A 112 10.11 5.26 -4.86
N ARG A 113 11.01 4.65 -4.10
CA ARG A 113 10.71 4.21 -2.73
C ARG A 113 10.97 5.35 -1.76
N CYS A 114 10.18 5.38 -0.68
CA CYS A 114 10.41 6.31 0.42
C CYS A 114 11.83 6.10 0.97
N GLY A 115 12.59 7.19 1.11
CA GLY A 115 13.98 7.14 1.54
C GLY A 115 14.98 6.81 0.45
N SER A 116 14.53 6.47 -0.75
CA SER A 116 15.41 6.24 -1.90
C SER A 116 15.83 7.57 -2.51
N THR A 117 17.06 7.63 -3.01
CA THR A 117 17.54 8.80 -3.73
C THR A 117 17.29 8.59 -5.22
N PRO A 118 16.40 9.37 -5.84
CA PRO A 118 16.20 9.25 -7.28
C PRO A 118 17.37 9.85 -8.04
N HIS A 119 17.91 9.09 -8.92
CA HIS A 119 19.00 9.54 -9.79
C HIS A 119 18.72 9.19 -11.23
#